data_3b3be6c5d5b997f2c34cc3031a701d8f
#
_entry.id   3b3be6c5d5b997f2c34cc3031a701d8f
#
_cell.length_a   1.000
_cell.length_b   1.000
_cell.length_c   1.000
_cell.angle_alpha   90.00
_cell.angle_beta   90.00
_cell.angle_gamma   90.00
#
_symmetry.space_group_name_H-M   'P 1'
#
loop_
_entity.id
_entity.type
_entity.pdbx_description
1 polymer ?
#
loop_
_entity_poly.entity_id
_entity_poly.type
_entity_poly.pdbx_seq_one_letter_code
_entity_poly.pdbx_strand_id
1 'polypeptide(L)'
;NKKAIVLGGTSGIGLSTTQMLRDGGAEVIAGSRRECEIEGVECVQVDVLDREALSALFEKHHGFDYLVNAATGGSRAIGPFLEMDLDGFQNSFAKLWGYTNSVRLGVPHMSQTGAVVLISGYPARRWRAGTIAIGSVGGSVEAFIRLGANEIKPVRLNGVSPGLIDTPMSPLKGEERANYYHKGTSGHIIPRAGTTDEVAAAAIFLLENEFVTGTIIDIDGGAIAS
;
A
#
# COMPACT_ATOMS: atom_id res chain seq x y z
N ASN A 1 0.80 -16.72 -17.86
CA ASN A 1 1.10 -16.33 -16.48
C ASN A 1 1.04 -14.80 -16.37
N LYS A 2 0.53 -14.28 -15.25
CA LYS A 2 0.56 -12.84 -14.95
C LYS A 2 1.94 -12.45 -14.43
N LYS A 3 2.38 -11.21 -14.73
CA LYS A 3 3.59 -10.62 -14.17
C LYS A 3 3.21 -9.46 -13.24
N ALA A 4 3.77 -9.43 -12.05
CA ALA A 4 3.45 -8.46 -11.01
C ALA A 4 4.69 -7.76 -10.46
N ILE A 5 4.59 -6.45 -10.25
CA ILE A 5 5.58 -5.65 -9.53
C ILE A 5 4.96 -5.19 -8.21
N VAL A 6 5.59 -5.51 -7.08
CA VAL A 6 5.14 -5.13 -5.75
C VAL A 6 6.19 -4.22 -5.09
N LEU A 7 5.95 -2.92 -5.08
CA LEU A 7 6.79 -1.95 -4.39
C LEU A 7 6.47 -1.94 -2.89
N GLY A 8 7.49 -2.07 -2.05
CA GLY A 8 7.33 -2.40 -0.63
C GLY A 8 7.04 -3.88 -0.39
N GLY A 9 7.35 -4.75 -1.36
CA GLY A 9 7.00 -6.17 -1.40
C GLY A 9 7.76 -7.08 -0.44
N THR A 10 8.62 -6.54 0.42
CA THR A 10 9.54 -7.34 1.28
C THR A 10 9.15 -7.37 2.75
N SER A 11 8.06 -6.71 3.13
CA SER A 11 7.59 -6.73 4.52
C SER A 11 6.09 -6.42 4.64
N GLY A 12 5.47 -6.86 5.73
CA GLY A 12 4.08 -6.56 6.08
C GLY A 12 3.11 -6.89 4.95
N ILE A 13 2.19 -5.97 4.66
CA ILE A 13 1.14 -6.14 3.64
C ILE A 13 1.75 -6.43 2.25
N GLY A 14 2.83 -5.72 1.90
CA GLY A 14 3.50 -5.95 0.62
C GLY A 14 4.08 -7.35 0.50
N LEU A 15 4.69 -7.88 1.56
CA LEU A 15 5.23 -9.25 1.57
C LEU A 15 4.10 -10.30 1.41
N SER A 16 3.02 -10.17 2.17
CA SER A 16 1.87 -11.07 2.02
C SER A 16 1.29 -11.01 0.59
N THR A 17 1.21 -9.82 0.01
CA THR A 17 0.77 -9.66 -1.39
C THR A 17 1.74 -10.33 -2.37
N THR A 18 3.06 -10.16 -2.18
CA THR A 18 4.10 -10.81 -2.97
C THR A 18 3.97 -12.33 -2.93
N GLN A 19 3.82 -12.90 -1.73
CA GLN A 19 3.69 -14.33 -1.54
C GLN A 19 2.40 -14.89 -2.17
N MET A 20 1.26 -14.23 -1.96
CA MET A 20 -0.01 -14.66 -2.56
C MET A 20 0.02 -14.62 -4.09
N LEU A 21 0.62 -13.60 -4.70
CA LEU A 21 0.78 -13.51 -6.15
C LEU A 21 1.67 -14.65 -6.69
N ARG A 22 2.82 -14.91 -6.04
CA ARG A 22 3.72 -16.01 -6.37
C ARG A 22 3.00 -17.35 -6.27
N ASP A 23 2.32 -17.59 -5.16
CA ASP A 23 1.62 -18.87 -4.89
C ASP A 23 0.43 -19.06 -5.86
N GLY A 24 -0.15 -17.96 -6.35
CA GLY A 24 -1.12 -17.94 -7.45
C GLY A 24 -0.50 -18.15 -8.85
N GLY A 25 0.81 -18.35 -8.95
CA GLY A 25 1.52 -18.64 -10.19
C GLY A 25 1.93 -17.43 -11.02
N ALA A 26 1.90 -16.22 -10.45
CA ALA A 26 2.44 -15.03 -11.10
C ALA A 26 3.98 -14.99 -11.04
N GLU A 27 4.61 -14.44 -12.07
CA GLU A 27 5.99 -13.96 -12.01
C GLU A 27 6.02 -12.68 -11.18
N VAL A 28 6.73 -12.67 -10.04
CA VAL A 28 6.68 -11.55 -9.11
C VAL A 28 8.04 -10.87 -8.95
N ILE A 29 8.06 -9.56 -9.07
CA ILE A 29 9.19 -8.68 -8.78
C ILE A 29 8.87 -7.89 -7.52
N ALA A 30 9.64 -8.08 -6.45
CA ALA A 30 9.49 -7.34 -5.19
C ALA A 30 10.52 -6.22 -5.10
N GLY A 31 10.05 -4.97 -5.11
CA GLY A 31 10.87 -3.77 -4.96
C GLY A 31 10.93 -3.29 -3.52
N SER A 32 12.13 -3.02 -2.99
CA SER A 32 12.33 -2.43 -1.67
C SER A 32 13.64 -1.64 -1.59
N ARG A 33 13.76 -0.78 -0.58
CA ARG A 33 15.02 -0.04 -0.31
C ARG A 33 16.13 -0.92 0.28
N ARG A 34 15.79 -2.11 0.74
CA ARG A 34 16.73 -3.08 1.33
C ARG A 34 16.85 -4.26 0.41
N GLU A 35 18.00 -4.88 0.43
CA GLU A 35 18.18 -6.19 -0.17
C GLU A 35 17.21 -7.19 0.44
N CYS A 36 16.74 -8.12 -0.36
CA CYS A 36 15.86 -9.19 0.06
C CYS A 36 16.18 -10.48 -0.69
N GLU A 37 15.79 -11.58 -0.07
CA GLU A 37 15.77 -12.89 -0.68
C GLU A 37 14.43 -13.54 -0.35
N ILE A 38 13.62 -13.79 -1.36
CA ILE A 38 12.32 -14.44 -1.23
C ILE A 38 12.27 -15.52 -2.29
N GLU A 39 12.07 -16.77 -1.88
CA GLU A 39 12.02 -17.92 -2.77
C GLU A 39 10.98 -17.73 -3.88
N GLY A 40 11.39 -17.93 -5.13
CA GLY A 40 10.53 -17.79 -6.31
C GLY A 40 10.14 -16.35 -6.67
N VAL A 41 10.84 -15.34 -6.12
CA VAL A 41 10.57 -13.91 -6.38
C VAL A 41 11.85 -13.19 -6.77
N GLU A 42 11.80 -12.39 -7.82
CA GLU A 42 12.90 -11.47 -8.14
C GLU A 42 12.89 -10.29 -7.17
N CYS A 43 13.96 -10.13 -6.39
CA CYS A 43 14.13 -9.01 -5.48
C CYS A 43 14.95 -7.89 -6.14
N VAL A 44 14.44 -6.65 -6.09
CA VAL A 44 15.11 -5.47 -6.66
C VAL A 44 15.21 -4.37 -5.62
N GLN A 45 16.42 -3.81 -5.48
CA GLN A 45 16.61 -2.65 -4.61
C GLN A 45 16.17 -1.38 -5.34
N VAL A 46 15.10 -0.73 -4.84
CA VAL A 46 14.53 0.48 -5.42
C VAL A 46 13.85 1.34 -4.37
N ASP A 47 14.05 2.65 -4.44
CA ASP A 47 13.25 3.63 -3.67
C ASP A 47 12.15 4.20 -4.58
N VAL A 48 10.92 4.22 -4.09
CA VAL A 48 9.76 4.79 -4.82
C VAL A 48 9.88 6.30 -5.05
N LEU A 49 10.81 6.96 -4.39
CA LEU A 49 11.13 8.38 -4.60
C LEU A 49 12.22 8.59 -5.66
N ASP A 50 12.96 7.55 -6.02
CA ASP A 50 13.96 7.58 -7.09
C ASP A 50 13.29 7.28 -8.45
N ARG A 51 13.06 8.33 -9.23
CA ARG A 51 12.38 8.24 -10.52
C ARG A 51 13.20 7.53 -11.58
N GLU A 52 14.52 7.67 -11.55
CA GLU A 52 15.41 7.02 -12.51
C GLU A 52 15.45 5.50 -12.27
N ALA A 53 15.61 5.10 -11.01
CA ALA A 53 15.56 3.69 -10.62
C ALA A 53 14.19 3.04 -10.93
N LEU A 54 13.08 3.75 -10.66
CA LEU A 54 11.74 3.27 -11.03
C LEU A 54 11.57 3.13 -12.54
N SER A 55 12.02 4.11 -13.33
CA SER A 55 11.94 4.05 -14.80
C SER A 55 12.70 2.87 -15.36
N ALA A 56 13.93 2.65 -14.88
CA ALA A 56 14.75 1.49 -15.27
C ALA A 56 14.10 0.14 -14.89
N LEU A 57 13.49 0.07 -13.71
CA LEU A 57 12.75 -1.11 -13.26
C LEU A 57 11.59 -1.43 -14.21
N PHE A 58 10.74 -0.44 -14.50
CA PHE A 58 9.56 -0.64 -15.34
C PHE A 58 9.90 -0.92 -16.80
N GLU A 59 10.94 -0.28 -17.32
CA GLU A 59 11.45 -0.56 -18.67
C GLU A 59 11.98 -2.00 -18.78
N LYS A 60 12.78 -2.45 -17.82
CA LYS A 60 13.30 -3.82 -17.75
C LYS A 60 12.18 -4.88 -17.75
N HIS A 61 11.08 -4.60 -17.05
CA HIS A 61 9.97 -5.54 -16.88
C HIS A 61 8.75 -5.20 -17.74
N HIS A 62 8.93 -4.46 -18.84
CA HIS A 62 7.85 -4.05 -19.74
C HIS A 62 6.84 -5.19 -20.03
N GLY A 63 5.57 -4.85 -20.14
CA GLY A 63 4.47 -5.78 -20.36
C GLY A 63 3.94 -6.45 -19.10
N PHE A 64 4.27 -5.97 -17.91
CA PHE A 64 3.71 -6.50 -16.66
C PHE A 64 2.23 -6.16 -16.50
N ASP A 65 1.49 -7.03 -15.77
CA ASP A 65 0.03 -6.94 -15.60
C ASP A 65 -0.37 -6.20 -14.33
N TYR A 66 0.36 -6.40 -13.24
CA TYR A 66 -0.05 -5.92 -11.92
C TYR A 66 1.02 -5.03 -11.28
N LEU A 67 0.59 -3.89 -10.76
CA LEU A 67 1.40 -2.99 -9.94
C LEU A 67 0.75 -2.82 -8.57
N VAL A 68 1.44 -3.24 -7.53
CA VAL A 68 1.02 -2.95 -6.15
C VAL A 68 2.03 -2.03 -5.51
N ASN A 69 1.57 -0.93 -4.89
CA ASN A 69 2.46 -0.10 -4.10
C ASN A 69 2.00 -0.05 -2.63
N ALA A 70 2.75 -0.75 -1.78
CA ALA A 70 2.62 -0.79 -0.33
C ALA A 70 3.76 -0.04 0.39
N ALA A 71 4.64 0.64 -0.35
CA ALA A 71 5.74 1.40 0.22
C ALA A 71 5.24 2.66 0.92
N THR A 72 5.83 3.01 2.07
CA THR A 72 5.45 4.23 2.81
C THR A 72 6.18 5.48 2.30
N GLY A 73 7.26 5.32 1.54
CA GLY A 73 8.08 6.40 0.99
C GLY A 73 8.96 7.10 2.04
N GLY A 74 8.37 7.65 3.08
CA GLY A 74 9.06 8.45 4.10
C GLY A 74 8.67 8.14 5.53
N SER A 75 9.06 9.02 6.44
CA SER A 75 8.62 9.02 7.83
C SER A 75 7.14 9.41 7.93
N ARG A 76 6.50 9.02 9.03
CA ARG A 76 5.10 9.38 9.32
C ARG A 76 5.05 10.22 10.58
N ALA A 77 4.65 11.48 10.47
CA ALA A 77 4.42 12.32 11.62
C ALA A 77 3.16 11.88 12.38
N ILE A 78 3.32 11.68 13.68
CA ILE A 78 2.25 11.28 14.60
C ILE A 78 2.40 12.16 15.86
N GLY A 79 1.32 12.70 16.36
CA GLY A 79 1.30 13.52 17.56
C GLY A 79 0.28 14.68 17.46
N PRO A 80 0.12 15.48 18.53
CA PRO A 80 -0.75 16.64 18.51
C PRO A 80 -0.35 17.62 17.40
N PHE A 81 -1.31 18.09 16.63
CA PHE A 81 -1.03 18.93 15.46
C PHE A 81 -0.27 20.22 15.80
N LEU A 82 -0.65 20.89 16.88
CA LEU A 82 -0.03 22.15 17.27
C LEU A 82 1.42 22.03 17.78
N GLU A 83 1.86 20.80 18.08
CA GLU A 83 3.21 20.45 18.53
C GLU A 83 3.99 19.67 17.44
N MET A 84 3.32 19.34 16.33
CA MET A 84 3.90 18.50 15.28
C MET A 84 4.96 19.27 14.51
N ASP A 85 6.12 18.63 14.31
CA ASP A 85 7.15 19.13 13.42
C ASP A 85 6.62 19.23 11.98
N LEU A 86 6.71 20.42 11.39
CA LEU A 86 6.18 20.69 10.04
C LEU A 86 6.98 19.98 8.94
N ASP A 87 8.28 19.76 9.13
CA ASP A 87 9.08 18.97 8.21
C ASP A 87 8.67 17.50 8.25
N GLY A 88 8.39 16.98 9.44
CA GLY A 88 7.81 15.65 9.61
C GLY A 88 6.42 15.52 8.97
N PHE A 89 5.58 16.56 9.08
CA PHE A 89 4.29 16.62 8.38
C PHE A 89 4.50 16.56 6.87
N GLN A 90 5.36 17.40 6.31
CA GLN A 90 5.69 17.42 4.89
C GLN A 90 6.26 16.08 4.41
N ASN A 91 7.19 15.48 5.17
CA ASN A 91 7.80 14.20 4.85
C ASN A 91 6.79 13.03 4.82
N SER A 92 5.68 13.13 5.55
CA SER A 92 4.60 12.15 5.49
C SER A 92 3.99 12.04 4.08
N PHE A 93 4.03 13.12 3.28
CA PHE A 93 3.56 13.13 1.90
C PHE A 93 4.49 12.41 0.91
N ALA A 94 5.69 11.99 1.33
CA ALA A 94 6.56 11.14 0.51
C ALA A 94 5.86 9.85 0.05
N LYS A 95 4.90 9.34 0.81
CA LYS A 95 4.03 8.23 0.39
C LYS A 95 3.25 8.56 -0.88
N LEU A 96 2.58 9.72 -0.91
CA LEU A 96 1.83 10.15 -2.10
C LEU A 96 2.75 10.32 -3.30
N TRP A 97 3.92 10.93 -3.10
CA TRP A 97 4.91 11.10 -4.17
C TRP A 97 5.42 9.76 -4.71
N GLY A 98 5.72 8.80 -3.84
CA GLY A 98 6.10 7.45 -4.26
C GLY A 98 5.00 6.76 -5.08
N TYR A 99 3.73 6.95 -4.71
CA TYR A 99 2.58 6.42 -5.45
C TYR A 99 2.40 7.11 -6.80
N THR A 100 2.50 8.44 -6.82
CA THR A 100 2.44 9.22 -8.07
C THR A 100 3.56 8.82 -9.03
N ASN A 101 4.80 8.69 -8.54
CA ASN A 101 5.94 8.25 -9.35
C ASN A 101 5.68 6.85 -9.93
N SER A 102 5.29 5.88 -9.09
CA SER A 102 5.10 4.50 -9.55
C SER A 102 3.97 4.37 -10.58
N VAL A 103 2.85 5.06 -10.38
CA VAL A 103 1.74 5.05 -11.35
C VAL A 103 2.14 5.77 -12.65
N ARG A 104 2.68 6.99 -12.53
CA ARG A 104 3.04 7.81 -13.70
C ARG A 104 4.12 7.17 -14.58
N LEU A 105 5.11 6.52 -13.95
CA LEU A 105 6.22 5.91 -14.67
C LEU A 105 5.91 4.44 -15.05
N GLY A 106 5.13 3.72 -14.25
CA GLY A 106 4.86 2.30 -14.47
C GLY A 106 3.77 2.03 -15.50
N VAL A 107 2.68 2.80 -15.50
CA VAL A 107 1.52 2.56 -16.38
C VAL A 107 1.87 2.48 -17.87
N PRO A 108 2.77 3.32 -18.42
CA PRO A 108 3.18 3.19 -19.83
C PRO A 108 3.84 1.86 -20.19
N HIS A 109 4.32 1.11 -19.21
CA HIS A 109 4.98 -0.20 -19.38
C HIS A 109 4.06 -1.37 -19.03
N MET A 110 2.82 -1.13 -18.63
CA MET A 110 1.84 -2.16 -18.26
C MET A 110 1.12 -2.75 -19.48
N SER A 111 0.58 -3.95 -19.30
CA SER A 111 -0.37 -4.50 -20.25
C SER A 111 -1.67 -3.67 -20.27
N GLN A 112 -2.37 -3.63 -21.41
CA GLN A 112 -3.62 -2.88 -21.57
C GLN A 112 -4.75 -3.35 -20.64
N THR A 113 -4.69 -4.59 -20.17
CA THR A 113 -5.63 -5.17 -19.19
C THR A 113 -5.11 -5.13 -17.77
N GLY A 114 -4.05 -4.36 -17.54
CA GLY A 114 -3.36 -4.27 -16.26
C GLY A 114 -4.18 -3.64 -15.14
N ALA A 115 -3.71 -3.82 -13.91
CA ALA A 115 -4.31 -3.24 -12.72
C ALA A 115 -3.28 -2.71 -11.73
N VAL A 116 -3.57 -1.56 -11.15
CA VAL A 116 -2.79 -0.93 -10.09
C VAL A 116 -3.57 -0.95 -8.79
N VAL A 117 -2.92 -1.34 -7.69
CA VAL A 117 -3.48 -1.26 -6.33
C VAL A 117 -2.55 -0.47 -5.42
N LEU A 118 -3.10 0.56 -4.77
CA LEU A 118 -2.41 1.41 -3.81
C LEU A 118 -2.94 1.18 -2.40
N ILE A 119 -2.06 1.20 -1.40
CA ILE A 119 -2.45 0.99 0.00
C ILE A 119 -2.64 2.34 0.69
N SER A 120 -3.90 2.72 0.95
CA SER A 120 -4.28 3.92 1.73
C SER A 120 -4.19 3.65 3.25
N GLY A 121 -5.22 3.93 3.99
CA GLY A 121 -5.38 3.63 5.41
C GLY A 121 -6.59 4.35 6.03
N TYR A 122 -7.27 3.70 6.95
CA TYR A 122 -8.51 4.20 7.58
C TYR A 122 -8.41 5.60 8.26
N PRO A 123 -7.24 6.13 8.69
CA PRO A 123 -7.16 7.49 9.19
C PRO A 123 -7.56 8.57 8.17
N ALA A 124 -7.64 8.21 6.88
CA ALA A 124 -8.18 9.08 5.83
C ALA A 124 -9.66 9.44 6.04
N ARG A 125 -10.42 8.58 6.74
CA ARG A 125 -11.89 8.67 6.87
C ARG A 125 -12.38 8.67 8.30
N ARG A 126 -11.56 8.27 9.27
CA ARG A 126 -11.91 8.26 10.67
C ARG A 126 -10.91 9.08 11.48
N TRP A 127 -11.41 10.04 12.23
CA TRP A 127 -10.57 10.83 13.14
C TRP A 127 -9.95 9.92 14.22
N ARG A 128 -8.67 10.13 14.44
CA ARG A 128 -7.93 9.59 15.57
C ARG A 128 -6.92 10.64 16.04
N ALA A 129 -6.77 10.78 17.36
CA ALA A 129 -5.82 11.73 17.92
C ALA A 129 -4.40 11.50 17.36
N GLY A 130 -3.74 12.59 16.97
CA GLY A 130 -2.36 12.57 16.50
C GLY A 130 -2.16 12.04 15.07
N THR A 131 -3.21 11.80 14.30
CA THR A 131 -3.09 11.19 12.96
C THR A 131 -3.35 12.13 11.80
N ILE A 132 -3.37 13.44 12.02
CA ILE A 132 -3.72 14.43 10.99
C ILE A 132 -2.82 14.33 9.75
N ALA A 133 -1.51 14.14 9.90
CA ALA A 133 -0.59 14.02 8.77
C ALA A 133 -0.89 12.77 7.95
N ILE A 134 -0.95 11.61 8.59
CA ILE A 134 -1.22 10.34 7.88
C ILE A 134 -2.65 10.26 7.33
N GLY A 135 -3.62 10.88 8.00
CA GLY A 135 -4.99 11.01 7.50
C GLY A 135 -5.07 11.88 6.25
N SER A 136 -4.39 13.04 6.25
CA SER A 136 -4.29 13.92 5.08
C SER A 136 -3.65 13.23 3.89
N VAL A 137 -2.56 12.49 4.11
CA VAL A 137 -1.91 11.69 3.07
C VAL A 137 -2.86 10.60 2.54
N GLY A 138 -3.53 9.87 3.44
CA GLY A 138 -4.50 8.84 3.05
C GLY A 138 -5.63 9.41 2.20
N GLY A 139 -6.21 10.54 2.60
CA GLY A 139 -7.24 11.25 1.82
C GLY A 139 -6.74 11.69 0.43
N SER A 140 -5.50 12.16 0.35
CA SER A 140 -4.86 12.52 -0.92
C SER A 140 -4.65 11.30 -1.82
N VAL A 141 -4.23 10.16 -1.26
CA VAL A 141 -4.10 8.88 -2.01
C VAL A 141 -5.47 8.42 -2.53
N GLU A 142 -6.53 8.52 -1.73
CA GLU A 142 -7.87 8.14 -2.17
C GLU A 142 -8.41 9.06 -3.28
N ALA A 143 -8.17 10.37 -3.18
CA ALA A 143 -8.50 11.32 -4.24
C ALA A 143 -7.73 11.00 -5.52
N PHE A 144 -6.42 10.71 -5.41
CA PHE A 144 -5.57 10.29 -6.53
C PHE A 144 -6.11 9.04 -7.24
N ILE A 145 -6.58 8.03 -6.48
CA ILE A 145 -7.17 6.82 -7.04
C ILE A 145 -8.44 7.14 -7.84
N ARG A 146 -9.39 7.91 -7.24
CA ARG A 146 -10.68 8.21 -7.89
C ARG A 146 -10.52 9.04 -9.16
N LEU A 147 -9.61 10.00 -9.15
CA LEU A 147 -9.35 10.86 -10.30
C LEU A 147 -8.48 10.15 -11.33
N GLY A 148 -7.42 9.49 -10.88
CA GLY A 148 -6.42 8.83 -11.72
C GLY A 148 -6.98 7.67 -12.53
N ALA A 149 -8.01 6.96 -12.04
CA ALA A 149 -8.63 5.85 -12.75
C ALA A 149 -9.14 6.25 -14.15
N ASN A 150 -9.60 7.49 -14.33
CA ASN A 150 -9.99 8.01 -15.65
C ASN A 150 -8.79 8.41 -16.52
N GLU A 151 -7.71 8.87 -15.89
CA GLU A 151 -6.53 9.39 -16.60
C GLU A 151 -5.63 8.27 -17.14
N ILE A 152 -5.65 7.08 -16.52
CA ILE A 152 -4.77 5.97 -16.88
C ILE A 152 -5.47 4.82 -17.61
N LYS A 153 -6.75 4.99 -17.97
CA LYS A 153 -7.48 3.96 -18.72
C LYS A 153 -6.74 3.55 -19.99
N PRO A 154 -6.75 2.27 -20.42
CA PRO A 154 -7.62 1.21 -19.91
C PRO A 154 -7.08 0.47 -18.67
N VAL A 155 -5.89 0.80 -18.17
CA VAL A 155 -5.36 0.22 -16.92
C VAL A 155 -6.25 0.62 -15.75
N ARG A 156 -6.63 -0.35 -14.90
CA ARG A 156 -7.47 -0.12 -13.72
C ARG A 156 -6.66 0.40 -12.54
N LEU A 157 -7.25 1.29 -11.74
CA LEU A 157 -6.62 1.85 -10.54
C LEU A 157 -7.56 1.74 -9.36
N ASN A 158 -7.13 1.04 -8.31
CA ASN A 158 -7.91 0.83 -7.09
C ASN A 158 -7.05 1.02 -5.84
N GLY A 159 -7.68 1.01 -4.68
CA GLY A 159 -7.02 1.08 -3.39
C GLY A 159 -7.58 0.14 -2.36
N VAL A 160 -6.73 -0.20 -1.38
CA VAL A 160 -7.15 -0.84 -0.14
C VAL A 160 -6.91 0.14 0.99
N SER A 161 -7.88 0.28 1.89
CA SER A 161 -7.80 1.12 3.10
C SER A 161 -7.76 0.22 4.34
N PRO A 162 -6.57 -0.15 4.82
CA PRO A 162 -6.43 -1.00 6.00
C PRO A 162 -6.78 -0.25 7.28
N GLY A 163 -7.38 -0.96 8.21
CA GLY A 163 -7.51 -0.56 9.60
C GLY A 163 -6.22 -0.72 10.41
N LEU A 164 -6.36 -1.10 11.67
CA LEU A 164 -5.22 -1.42 12.51
C LEU A 164 -4.75 -2.86 12.21
N ILE A 165 -3.66 -2.99 11.48
CA ILE A 165 -3.11 -4.25 11.00
C ILE A 165 -1.84 -4.60 11.78
N ASP A 166 -1.73 -5.86 12.19
CA ASP A 166 -0.53 -6.37 12.84
C ASP A 166 0.61 -6.53 11.81
N THR A 167 1.57 -5.62 11.85
CA THR A 167 2.69 -5.56 10.89
C THR A 167 4.03 -5.32 11.59
N PRO A 168 5.15 -5.65 10.95
CA PRO A 168 6.49 -5.29 11.45
C PRO A 168 6.73 -3.78 11.62
N MET A 169 5.82 -2.94 11.16
CA MET A 169 5.89 -1.49 11.36
C MET A 169 5.72 -1.08 12.84
N SER A 170 5.03 -1.91 13.64
CA SER A 170 4.99 -1.73 15.09
C SER A 170 6.28 -2.27 15.72
N PRO A 171 7.06 -1.46 16.45
CA PRO A 171 8.26 -1.92 17.15
C PRO A 171 7.94 -2.73 18.41
N LEU A 172 6.69 -2.72 18.87
CA LEU A 172 6.24 -3.38 20.10
C LEU A 172 6.35 -4.91 19.98
N LYS A 173 6.57 -5.58 21.11
CA LYS A 173 6.72 -7.05 21.19
C LYS A 173 5.91 -7.62 22.36
N GLY A 174 5.67 -8.92 22.30
CA GLY A 174 5.04 -9.68 23.38
C GLY A 174 3.72 -9.08 23.87
N GLU A 175 3.56 -9.01 25.18
CA GLU A 175 2.32 -8.54 25.84
C GLU A 175 2.02 -7.06 25.55
N GLU A 176 3.05 -6.20 25.47
CA GLU A 176 2.86 -4.79 25.10
C GLU A 176 2.24 -4.64 23.71
N ARG A 177 2.67 -5.44 22.75
CA ARG A 177 2.10 -5.49 21.40
C ARG A 177 0.65 -5.95 21.43
N ALA A 178 0.36 -7.04 22.14
CA ALA A 178 -0.99 -7.57 22.28
C ALA A 178 -1.93 -6.54 22.92
N ASN A 179 -1.51 -5.90 24.00
CA ASN A 179 -2.27 -4.85 24.70
C ASN A 179 -2.52 -3.62 23.81
N TYR A 180 -1.53 -3.20 23.02
CA TYR A 180 -1.68 -2.11 22.06
C TYR A 180 -2.77 -2.40 21.04
N TYR A 181 -2.76 -3.58 20.43
CA TYR A 181 -3.77 -3.96 19.43
C TYR A 181 -5.14 -4.16 20.05
N HIS A 182 -5.22 -4.83 21.20
CA HIS A 182 -6.48 -5.02 21.93
C HIS A 182 -7.13 -3.66 22.27
N LYS A 183 -6.36 -2.74 22.88
CA LYS A 183 -6.86 -1.41 23.22
C LYS A 183 -7.25 -0.60 21.97
N GLY A 184 -6.46 -0.70 20.91
CA GLY A 184 -6.67 0.06 19.66
C GLY A 184 -7.88 -0.41 18.86
N THR A 185 -8.37 -1.64 19.09
CA THR A 185 -9.48 -2.25 18.36
C THR A 185 -10.72 -2.54 19.21
N SER A 186 -10.68 -2.24 20.51
CA SER A 186 -11.78 -2.58 21.45
C SER A 186 -13.14 -1.96 21.08
N GLY A 187 -13.15 -0.87 20.30
CA GLY A 187 -14.35 -0.23 19.77
C GLY A 187 -14.71 -0.61 18.33
N HIS A 188 -13.96 -1.54 17.70
CA HIS A 188 -14.28 -1.99 16.35
C HIS A 188 -15.35 -3.07 16.38
N ILE A 189 -16.09 -3.23 15.29
CA ILE A 189 -17.09 -4.32 15.17
C ILE A 189 -16.41 -5.68 15.26
N ILE A 190 -15.22 -5.84 14.65
CA ILE A 190 -14.36 -7.00 14.86
C ILE A 190 -13.19 -6.54 15.76
N PRO A 191 -13.22 -6.85 17.07
CA PRO A 191 -12.34 -6.24 18.08
C PRO A 191 -10.97 -6.93 18.14
N ARG A 192 -10.28 -7.01 17.01
CA ARG A 192 -8.89 -7.48 16.90
C ARG A 192 -8.14 -6.72 15.82
N ALA A 193 -6.82 -6.75 15.86
CA ALA A 193 -6.03 -6.33 14.71
C ALA A 193 -6.30 -7.23 13.49
N GLY A 194 -6.32 -6.65 12.32
CA GLY A 194 -6.29 -7.41 11.07
C GLY A 194 -4.90 -8.00 10.81
N THR A 195 -4.84 -8.99 9.93
CA THR A 195 -3.58 -9.57 9.44
C THR A 195 -3.16 -8.94 8.12
N THR A 196 -1.88 -9.08 7.77
CA THR A 196 -1.36 -8.67 6.47
C THR A 196 -2.02 -9.44 5.33
N ASP A 197 -2.38 -10.70 5.56
CA ASP A 197 -3.01 -11.58 4.57
C ASP A 197 -4.45 -11.15 4.26
N GLU A 198 -5.20 -10.68 5.27
CA GLU A 198 -6.55 -10.16 5.04
C GLU A 198 -6.53 -8.93 4.12
N VAL A 199 -5.51 -8.07 4.25
CA VAL A 199 -5.33 -6.90 3.37
C VAL A 199 -4.82 -7.32 2.00
N ALA A 200 -3.89 -8.28 1.93
CA ALA A 200 -3.34 -8.81 0.69
C ALA A 200 -4.45 -9.48 -0.15
N ALA A 201 -5.34 -10.25 0.47
CA ALA A 201 -6.47 -10.87 -0.23
C ALA A 201 -7.37 -9.84 -0.93
N ALA A 202 -7.61 -8.68 -0.30
CA ALA A 202 -8.34 -7.59 -0.94
C ALA A 202 -7.56 -6.97 -2.11
N ALA A 203 -6.24 -6.84 -1.99
CA ALA A 203 -5.41 -6.37 -3.10
C ALA A 203 -5.47 -7.35 -4.29
N ILE A 204 -5.37 -8.66 -4.05
CA ILE A 204 -5.53 -9.69 -5.09
C ILE A 204 -6.91 -9.58 -5.77
N PHE A 205 -7.99 -9.49 -4.98
CA PHE A 205 -9.34 -9.29 -5.54
C PHE A 205 -9.40 -8.08 -6.49
N LEU A 206 -8.81 -6.95 -6.11
CA LEU A 206 -8.80 -5.74 -6.95
C LEU A 206 -7.93 -5.88 -8.20
N LEU A 207 -6.89 -6.69 -8.16
CA LEU A 207 -6.05 -7.01 -9.30
C LEU A 207 -6.78 -7.90 -10.30
N GLU A 208 -7.51 -8.90 -9.83
CA GLU A 208 -8.11 -9.96 -10.65
C GLU A 208 -9.53 -9.62 -11.15
N ASN A 209 -10.31 -8.85 -10.37
CA ASN A 209 -11.66 -8.49 -10.77
C ASN A 209 -11.64 -7.36 -11.81
N GLU A 210 -11.82 -7.72 -13.07
CA GLU A 210 -11.73 -6.82 -14.23
C GLU A 210 -12.84 -5.76 -14.29
N PHE A 211 -13.91 -5.90 -13.50
CA PHE A 211 -15.03 -4.95 -13.48
C PHE A 211 -14.96 -3.94 -12.32
N VAL A 212 -13.80 -3.87 -11.62
CA VAL A 212 -13.57 -2.97 -10.48
C VAL A 212 -12.46 -1.97 -10.81
N THR A 213 -12.79 -0.67 -10.82
CA THR A 213 -11.83 0.43 -10.96
C THR A 213 -12.32 1.69 -10.27
N GLY A 214 -11.39 2.56 -9.83
CA GLY A 214 -11.68 3.83 -9.15
C GLY A 214 -12.21 3.67 -7.73
N THR A 215 -12.14 2.48 -7.13
CA THR A 215 -12.68 2.19 -5.80
C THR A 215 -11.61 2.03 -4.74
N ILE A 216 -12.01 2.18 -3.49
CA ILE A 216 -11.20 1.88 -2.32
C ILE A 216 -12.01 0.94 -1.42
N ILE A 217 -11.45 -0.24 -1.13
CA ILE A 217 -12.05 -1.24 -0.24
C ILE A 217 -11.48 -1.09 1.16
N ASP A 218 -12.36 -1.02 2.16
CA ASP A 218 -11.97 -0.98 3.56
C ASP A 218 -11.76 -2.39 4.11
N ILE A 219 -10.58 -2.64 4.70
CA ILE A 219 -10.22 -3.85 5.42
C ILE A 219 -9.81 -3.44 6.84
N ASP A 220 -10.81 -3.09 7.65
CA ASP A 220 -10.61 -2.33 8.89
C ASP A 220 -11.32 -2.93 10.13
N GLY A 221 -11.96 -4.08 9.98
CA GLY A 221 -12.73 -4.71 11.07
C GLY A 221 -13.94 -3.90 11.49
N GLY A 222 -14.48 -3.06 10.61
CA GLY A 222 -15.59 -2.17 10.89
C GLY A 222 -15.20 -0.93 11.71
N ALA A 223 -13.92 -0.55 11.70
CA ALA A 223 -13.42 0.62 12.42
C ALA A 223 -14.10 1.92 11.97
N ILE A 224 -14.40 2.08 10.68
CA ILE A 224 -15.06 3.28 10.15
C ILE A 224 -16.55 3.29 10.50
N ALA A 225 -17.17 2.14 10.64
CA ALA A 225 -18.59 1.99 10.90
C ALA A 225 -18.96 1.95 12.39
N SER A 226 -17.95 1.97 13.28
CA SER A 226 -18.14 1.87 14.75
C SER A 226 -18.03 3.20 15.49
#